data_5d2494b92eb09ea3a19ae5cba1f5cbcc
#
_entry.id   5d2494b92eb09ea3a19ae5cba1f5cbcc
#
_cell.length_a   1.000
_cell.length_b   1.000
_cell.length_c   1.000
_cell.angle_alpha   90.00
_cell.angle_beta   90.00
_cell.angle_gamma   90.00
#
_symmetry.space_group_name_H-M   'P 1'
#
loop_
_entity.id
_entity.type
_entity.pdbx_description
1 polymer ?
#
loop_
_entity_poly.entity_id
_entity_poly.type
_entity_poly.pdbx_seq_one_letter_code
_entity_poly.pdbx_strand_id
1 'polypeptide(L)'
;METKMKNYNVGIIGATGMVGQRFAVLLENHPWFNVKVLAASPRSAGKTYKEAVGSRWLIEKPMPKAMEDIVIMDATADIEKIASQVDFVFCAVDMKKDEIKALEEAYAKHECPVMSNNSANRFTDDVPMIIPEINDEHMAIVEAQKKRLGTKRGFISVKSNCSIHDFFRSYRMG
;
A
#
# COMPACT_ATOMS: atom_id res chain seq x y z
N MET A 1 -0.33 -29.99 -13.16
CA MET A 1 -0.71 -29.52 -11.81
C MET A 1 -0.91 -28.02 -11.91
N GLU A 2 -2.16 -27.55 -11.95
CA GLU A 2 -2.45 -26.12 -11.82
C GLU A 2 -2.09 -25.70 -10.39
N THR A 3 -1.02 -24.93 -10.25
CA THR A 3 -0.67 -24.31 -8.99
C THR A 3 -1.78 -23.32 -8.66
N LYS A 4 -2.67 -23.67 -7.74
CA LYS A 4 -3.74 -22.77 -7.26
C LYS A 4 -3.08 -21.48 -6.80
N MET A 5 -3.15 -20.43 -7.60
CA MET A 5 -2.54 -19.15 -7.26
C MET A 5 -3.19 -18.61 -5.98
N LYS A 6 -2.37 -18.27 -5.00
CA LYS A 6 -2.84 -17.78 -3.71
C LYS A 6 -3.35 -16.36 -3.90
N ASN A 7 -4.62 -16.13 -3.60
CA ASN A 7 -5.20 -14.79 -3.57
C ASN A 7 -4.91 -14.14 -2.20
N TYR A 8 -4.39 -12.92 -2.23
CA TYR A 8 -4.12 -12.12 -1.05
C TYR A 8 -5.19 -11.04 -0.90
N ASN A 9 -5.74 -10.88 0.30
CA ASN A 9 -6.57 -9.75 0.63
C ASN A 9 -5.68 -8.55 0.93
N VAL A 10 -5.95 -7.42 0.27
CA VAL A 10 -5.13 -6.22 0.41
C VAL A 10 -5.95 -5.01 0.81
N GLY A 11 -5.31 -4.10 1.53
CA GLY A 11 -5.85 -2.78 1.84
C GLY A 11 -5.19 -1.68 1.04
N ILE A 12 -5.92 -0.60 0.76
CA ILE A 12 -5.37 0.64 0.20
C ILE A 12 -5.51 1.73 1.24
N ILE A 13 -4.40 2.18 1.80
CA ILE A 13 -4.34 3.27 2.78
C ILE A 13 -4.03 4.57 2.03
N GLY A 14 -4.93 5.57 2.17
CA GLY A 14 -4.93 6.77 1.33
C GLY A 14 -5.77 6.60 0.06
N ALA A 15 -6.78 5.74 0.09
CA ALA A 15 -7.57 5.33 -1.07
C ALA A 15 -8.25 6.49 -1.83
N THR A 16 -8.60 7.59 -1.17
CA THR A 16 -9.29 8.74 -1.76
C THR A 16 -8.36 9.71 -2.50
N GLY A 17 -7.05 9.61 -2.29
CA GLY A 17 -6.05 10.41 -3.01
C GLY A 17 -5.80 9.87 -4.44
N MET A 18 -5.17 10.68 -5.29
CA MET A 18 -4.91 10.33 -6.70
C MET A 18 -4.16 9.00 -6.85
N VAL A 19 -3.13 8.76 -6.04
CA VAL A 19 -2.37 7.49 -6.08
C VAL A 19 -3.20 6.32 -5.58
N GLY A 20 -4.01 6.52 -4.51
CA GLY A 20 -4.94 5.50 -4.02
C GLY A 20 -6.01 5.12 -5.06
N GLN A 21 -6.56 6.10 -5.78
CA GLN A 21 -7.47 5.87 -6.90
C GLN A 21 -6.78 5.06 -8.03
N ARG A 22 -5.50 5.36 -8.30
CA ARG A 22 -4.72 4.60 -9.29
C ARG A 22 -4.53 3.15 -8.86
N PHE A 23 -4.25 2.90 -7.57
CA PHE A 23 -4.22 1.53 -7.04
C PHE A 23 -5.57 0.83 -7.20
N ALA A 24 -6.68 1.50 -6.88
CA ALA A 24 -8.01 0.91 -7.03
C ALA A 24 -8.24 0.41 -8.47
N VAL A 25 -7.89 1.21 -9.48
CA VAL A 25 -8.04 0.83 -10.90
C VAL A 25 -7.08 -0.29 -11.30
N LEU A 26 -5.81 -0.25 -10.83
CA LEU A 26 -4.82 -1.27 -11.18
C LEU A 26 -5.09 -2.63 -10.53
N LEU A 27 -5.75 -2.62 -9.38
CA LEU A 27 -6.08 -3.84 -8.64
C LEU A 27 -7.47 -4.38 -9.00
N GLU A 28 -8.22 -3.71 -9.86
CA GLU A 28 -9.48 -4.24 -10.38
C GLU A 28 -9.24 -5.54 -11.15
N ASN A 29 -9.92 -6.62 -10.72
CA ASN A 29 -9.77 -7.95 -11.31
C ASN A 29 -8.31 -8.48 -11.33
N HIS A 30 -7.48 -8.03 -10.39
CA HIS A 30 -6.09 -8.48 -10.32
C HIS A 30 -6.03 -9.98 -9.97
N PRO A 31 -5.20 -10.78 -10.66
CA PRO A 31 -5.21 -12.25 -10.51
C PRO A 31 -4.74 -12.73 -9.13
N TRP A 32 -4.02 -11.91 -8.36
CA TRP A 32 -3.44 -12.28 -7.07
C TRP A 32 -3.97 -11.46 -5.90
N PHE A 33 -4.49 -10.26 -6.15
CA PHE A 33 -4.86 -9.32 -5.09
C PHE A 33 -6.36 -9.01 -5.13
N ASN A 34 -7.00 -9.21 -3.99
CA ASN A 34 -8.39 -8.85 -3.76
C ASN A 34 -8.42 -7.63 -2.81
N VAL A 35 -8.89 -6.49 -3.28
CA VAL A 35 -9.02 -5.29 -2.45
C VAL A 35 -10.17 -5.50 -1.48
N LYS A 36 -9.83 -5.68 -0.20
CA LYS A 36 -10.78 -5.92 0.88
C LYS A 36 -11.09 -4.66 1.69
N VAL A 37 -10.11 -3.79 1.86
CA VAL A 37 -10.20 -2.59 2.70
C VAL A 37 -9.75 -1.36 1.91
N LEU A 38 -10.55 -0.30 2.04
CA LEU A 38 -10.17 1.04 1.64
C LEU A 38 -10.14 1.91 2.89
N ALA A 39 -9.03 2.61 3.13
CA ALA A 39 -8.88 3.50 4.27
C ALA A 39 -8.38 4.87 3.85
N ALA A 40 -8.81 5.90 4.55
CA ALA A 40 -8.43 7.28 4.29
C ALA A 40 -8.47 8.12 5.58
N SER A 41 -8.43 9.44 5.45
CA SER A 41 -8.51 10.36 6.59
C SER A 41 -9.86 10.25 7.30
N PRO A 42 -9.94 10.67 8.59
CA PRO A 42 -11.19 10.67 9.38
C PRO A 42 -12.38 11.33 8.68
N ARG A 43 -12.14 12.33 7.82
CA ARG A 43 -13.18 13.03 7.05
C ARG A 43 -13.90 12.13 6.04
N SER A 44 -13.25 11.09 5.59
CA SER A 44 -13.77 10.14 4.60
C SER A 44 -14.28 8.85 5.25
N ALA A 45 -13.86 8.56 6.47
CA ALA A 45 -14.26 7.36 7.20
C ALA A 45 -15.78 7.30 7.41
N GLY A 46 -16.34 6.10 7.33
CA GLY A 46 -17.78 5.83 7.46
C GLY A 46 -18.62 6.09 6.19
N LYS A 47 -18.03 6.68 5.14
CA LYS A 47 -18.69 6.87 3.83
C LYS A 47 -18.34 5.73 2.90
N THR A 48 -19.19 5.45 1.91
CA THR A 48 -18.81 4.57 0.81
C THR A 48 -17.69 5.22 -0.01
N TYR A 49 -16.91 4.41 -0.72
CA TYR A 49 -15.82 4.92 -1.56
C TYR A 49 -16.33 5.93 -2.59
N LYS A 50 -17.45 5.61 -3.22
CA LYS A 50 -18.12 6.48 -4.19
C LYS A 50 -18.51 7.83 -3.59
N GLU A 51 -19.11 7.84 -2.41
CA GLU A 51 -19.50 9.07 -1.71
C GLU A 51 -18.29 9.90 -1.28
N ALA A 52 -17.27 9.23 -0.74
CA ALA A 52 -16.08 9.91 -0.23
C ALA A 52 -15.23 10.53 -1.33
N VAL A 53 -15.14 9.90 -2.49
CA VAL A 53 -14.41 10.42 -3.64
C VAL A 53 -15.28 11.40 -4.42
N GLY A 54 -16.53 11.04 -4.73
CA GLY A 54 -17.47 11.89 -5.46
C GLY A 54 -16.88 12.49 -6.73
N SER A 55 -16.99 13.81 -6.88
CA SER A 55 -16.45 14.56 -8.02
C SER A 55 -14.92 14.66 -8.07
N ARG A 56 -14.22 14.16 -7.04
CA ARG A 56 -12.76 14.13 -6.96
C ARG A 56 -12.13 12.88 -7.59
N TRP A 57 -12.88 12.12 -8.36
CA TRP A 57 -12.31 11.04 -9.15
C TRP A 57 -11.44 11.63 -10.26
N LEU A 58 -10.15 11.31 -10.27
CA LEU A 58 -9.14 11.92 -11.13
C LEU A 58 -8.61 10.98 -12.23
N ILE A 59 -9.04 9.73 -12.22
CA ILE A 59 -8.55 8.71 -13.16
C ILE A 59 -9.50 8.67 -14.37
N GLU A 60 -8.95 8.57 -15.59
CA GLU A 60 -9.74 8.48 -16.83
C GLU A 60 -10.65 7.25 -16.87
N LYS A 61 -10.17 6.10 -16.33
CA LYS A 61 -11.00 4.91 -16.18
C LYS A 61 -12.07 5.12 -15.11
N PRO A 62 -13.27 4.56 -15.30
CA PRO A 62 -14.31 4.64 -14.28
C PRO A 62 -13.88 3.97 -12.98
N MET A 63 -14.49 4.37 -11.88
CA MET A 63 -14.30 3.73 -10.59
C MET A 63 -14.70 2.25 -10.66
N PRO A 64 -13.88 1.32 -10.12
CA PRO A 64 -14.22 -0.10 -10.09
C PRO A 64 -15.53 -0.34 -9.33
N LYS A 65 -16.52 -0.94 -10.01
CA LYS A 65 -17.85 -1.19 -9.41
C LYS A 65 -17.79 -2.00 -8.12
N ALA A 66 -16.90 -2.98 -8.06
CA ALA A 66 -16.72 -3.81 -6.86
C ALA A 66 -16.22 -3.03 -5.62
N MET A 67 -15.70 -1.81 -5.81
CA MET A 67 -15.16 -0.97 -4.74
C MET A 67 -16.09 0.21 -4.38
N GLU A 68 -17.05 0.55 -5.23
CA GLU A 68 -17.92 1.73 -5.05
C GLU A 68 -18.58 1.77 -3.67
N ASP A 69 -19.09 0.62 -3.21
CA ASP A 69 -19.87 0.47 -1.99
C ASP A 69 -19.03 0.08 -0.75
N ILE A 70 -17.71 -0.08 -0.90
CA ILE A 70 -16.83 -0.36 0.23
C ILE A 70 -16.84 0.86 1.16
N VAL A 71 -17.20 0.64 2.42
CA VAL A 71 -17.15 1.67 3.45
C VAL A 71 -15.70 1.94 3.83
N ILE A 72 -15.29 3.21 3.75
CA ILE A 72 -13.93 3.64 4.07
C ILE A 72 -13.72 3.57 5.58
N MET A 73 -12.60 2.98 5.96
CA MET A 73 -12.12 2.94 7.34
C MET A 73 -11.19 4.13 7.63
N ASP A 74 -11.05 4.48 8.90
CA ASP A 74 -10.07 5.47 9.32
C ASP A 74 -8.66 4.86 9.28
N ALA A 75 -7.76 5.48 8.50
CA ALA A 75 -6.41 4.97 8.30
C ALA A 75 -5.54 4.98 9.57
N THR A 76 -5.91 5.79 10.57
CA THR A 76 -5.16 5.96 11.82
C THR A 76 -5.84 5.33 13.02
N ALA A 77 -7.17 5.41 13.09
CA ALA A 77 -7.92 4.90 14.24
C ALA A 77 -8.24 3.39 14.12
N ASP A 78 -8.40 2.86 12.88
CA ASP A 78 -8.82 1.49 12.65
C ASP A 78 -7.66 0.53 12.30
N ILE A 79 -6.40 0.85 12.65
CA ILE A 79 -5.20 0.08 12.23
C ILE A 79 -5.34 -1.41 12.56
N GLU A 80 -5.65 -1.76 13.80
CA GLU A 80 -5.80 -3.15 14.24
C GLU A 80 -6.90 -3.88 13.45
N LYS A 81 -8.03 -3.21 13.28
CA LYS A 81 -9.18 -3.74 12.54
C LYS A 81 -8.86 -3.94 11.05
N ILE A 82 -8.08 -3.03 10.45
CA ILE A 82 -7.62 -3.16 9.08
C ILE A 82 -6.63 -4.32 8.96
N ALA A 83 -5.61 -4.34 9.83
CA ALA A 83 -4.58 -5.37 9.83
C ALA A 83 -5.14 -6.79 9.99
N SER A 84 -6.24 -6.96 10.73
CA SER A 84 -6.90 -8.26 10.91
C SER A 84 -7.64 -8.77 9.66
N GLN A 85 -7.94 -7.90 8.69
CA GLN A 85 -8.74 -8.22 7.50
C GLN A 85 -7.90 -8.43 6.23
N VAL A 86 -6.62 -8.05 6.26
CA VAL A 86 -5.76 -8.04 5.06
C VAL A 86 -4.46 -8.80 5.26
N ASP A 87 -3.90 -9.27 4.16
CA ASP A 87 -2.58 -9.87 4.16
C ASP A 87 -1.48 -8.81 4.19
N PHE A 88 -1.69 -7.67 3.56
CA PHE A 88 -0.81 -6.49 3.57
C PHE A 88 -1.55 -5.25 3.06
N VAL A 89 -0.92 -4.10 3.16
CA VAL A 89 -1.49 -2.83 2.68
C VAL A 89 -0.57 -2.13 1.68
N PHE A 90 -1.20 -1.49 0.68
CA PHE A 90 -0.56 -0.45 -0.12
C PHE A 90 -0.77 0.90 0.57
N CYS A 91 0.30 1.63 0.86
CA CYS A 91 0.22 2.92 1.53
C CYS A 91 0.57 4.07 0.57
N ALA A 92 -0.38 5.00 0.41
CA ALA A 92 -0.27 6.18 -0.45
C ALA A 92 -0.94 7.39 0.20
N VAL A 93 -0.66 7.62 1.47
CA VAL A 93 -1.20 8.77 2.22
C VAL A 93 -0.44 10.06 1.89
N ASP A 94 -1.12 11.19 2.02
CA ASP A 94 -0.53 12.53 1.91
C ASP A 94 -0.55 13.19 3.30
N MET A 95 0.56 13.09 4.00
CA MET A 95 0.77 13.58 5.37
C MET A 95 2.21 14.06 5.52
N LYS A 96 2.57 14.63 6.66
CA LYS A 96 3.97 14.94 6.98
C LYS A 96 4.80 13.67 7.08
N LYS A 97 6.08 13.75 6.71
CA LYS A 97 6.97 12.56 6.66
C LYS A 97 7.01 11.79 7.99
N ASP A 98 7.06 12.50 9.12
CA ASP A 98 7.13 11.85 10.44
C ASP A 98 5.81 11.15 10.80
N GLU A 99 4.68 11.72 10.40
CA GLU A 99 3.36 11.12 10.57
C GLU A 99 3.22 9.85 9.69
N ILE A 100 3.73 9.89 8.45
CA ILE A 100 3.76 8.72 7.55
C ILE A 100 4.62 7.61 8.16
N LYS A 101 5.82 7.94 8.66
CA LYS A 101 6.69 6.95 9.33
C LYS A 101 5.99 6.29 10.52
N ALA A 102 5.39 7.08 11.38
CA ALA A 102 4.66 6.58 12.54
C ALA A 102 3.48 5.69 12.13
N LEU A 103 2.73 6.07 11.11
CA LEU A 103 1.60 5.30 10.60
C LEU A 103 2.05 3.95 10.01
N GLU A 104 3.07 3.95 9.14
CA GLU A 104 3.60 2.75 8.51
C GLU A 104 4.19 1.78 9.55
N GLU A 105 4.92 2.30 10.55
CA GLU A 105 5.41 1.49 11.67
C GLU A 105 4.28 0.92 12.54
N ALA A 106 3.21 1.67 12.75
CA ALA A 106 2.06 1.18 13.49
C ALA A 106 1.38 -0.01 12.78
N TYR A 107 1.19 0.05 11.45
CA TYR A 107 0.70 -1.10 10.67
C TYR A 107 1.66 -2.29 10.78
N ALA A 108 2.97 -2.06 10.62
CA ALA A 108 3.95 -3.12 10.73
C ALA A 108 3.94 -3.79 12.12
N LYS A 109 3.82 -2.99 13.20
CA LYS A 109 3.70 -3.50 14.58
C LYS A 109 2.43 -4.33 14.82
N HIS A 110 1.36 -4.10 14.04
CA HIS A 110 0.18 -4.95 14.02
C HIS A 110 0.30 -6.12 13.04
N GLU A 111 1.52 -6.55 12.75
CA GLU A 111 1.86 -7.69 11.89
C GLU A 111 1.33 -7.57 10.46
N CYS A 112 1.05 -6.34 10.01
CA CYS A 112 0.58 -6.04 8.66
C CYS A 112 1.73 -5.46 7.83
N PRO A 113 2.26 -6.17 6.82
CA PRO A 113 3.26 -5.63 5.91
C PRO A 113 2.74 -4.40 5.14
N VAL A 114 3.61 -3.42 4.94
CA VAL A 114 3.30 -2.16 4.26
C VAL A 114 4.12 -2.03 2.99
N MET A 115 3.43 -1.99 1.84
CA MET A 115 4.02 -1.65 0.55
C MET A 115 3.83 -0.16 0.30
N SER A 116 4.84 0.64 0.62
CA SER A 116 4.70 2.09 0.63
C SER A 116 5.05 2.73 -0.72
N ASN A 117 4.16 3.60 -1.20
CA ASN A 117 4.43 4.51 -2.30
C ASN A 117 5.08 5.83 -1.83
N ASN A 118 5.12 6.06 -0.52
CA ASN A 118 5.59 7.30 0.07
C ASN A 118 7.11 7.39 0.08
N SER A 119 7.63 8.60 0.22
CA SER A 119 9.07 8.85 0.30
C SER A 119 9.62 8.87 1.73
N ALA A 120 8.75 8.78 2.73
CA ALA A 120 9.12 9.01 4.13
C ALA A 120 10.21 8.05 4.64
N ASN A 121 10.10 6.77 4.29
CA ASN A 121 11.01 5.72 4.74
C ASN A 121 12.14 5.36 3.75
N ARG A 122 12.30 6.09 2.63
CA ARG A 122 13.33 5.77 1.61
C ARG A 122 14.76 5.80 2.11
N PHE A 123 15.04 6.58 3.16
CA PHE A 123 16.36 6.72 3.78
C PHE A 123 16.39 6.18 5.22
N THR A 124 15.49 5.26 5.55
CA THR A 124 15.53 4.52 6.81
C THR A 124 16.35 3.25 6.57
N ASP A 125 17.45 3.07 7.31
CA ASP A 125 18.52 2.09 7.03
C ASP A 125 18.03 0.65 6.89
N ASP A 126 17.00 0.26 7.62
CA ASP A 126 16.44 -1.10 7.63
C ASP A 126 15.15 -1.23 6.80
N VAL A 127 14.79 -0.21 6.01
CA VAL A 127 13.64 -0.26 5.11
C VAL A 127 14.10 -0.48 3.68
N PRO A 128 13.78 -1.63 3.07
CA PRO A 128 14.19 -1.91 1.71
C PRO A 128 13.46 -1.01 0.71
N MET A 129 14.23 -0.41 -0.20
CA MET A 129 13.70 0.28 -1.38
C MET A 129 13.85 -0.67 -2.58
N ILE A 130 12.73 -1.20 -3.07
CA ILE A 130 12.70 -2.32 -4.00
C ILE A 130 12.26 -1.92 -5.40
N ILE A 131 13.00 -2.43 -6.38
CA ILE A 131 12.60 -2.62 -7.76
C ILE A 131 12.81 -4.12 -8.02
N PRO A 132 11.74 -4.95 -8.00
CA PRO A 132 11.87 -6.40 -7.92
C PRO A 132 12.72 -7.03 -9.03
N GLU A 133 12.73 -6.41 -10.22
CA GLU A 133 13.52 -6.88 -11.36
C GLU A 133 15.01 -6.56 -11.27
N ILE A 134 15.45 -5.78 -10.26
CA ILE A 134 16.81 -5.24 -10.17
C ILE A 134 17.50 -5.62 -8.87
N ASN A 135 16.81 -5.50 -7.74
CA ASN A 135 17.42 -5.58 -6.41
C ASN A 135 16.53 -6.31 -5.40
N ASP A 136 15.93 -7.44 -5.79
CA ASP A 136 15.09 -8.25 -4.91
C ASP A 136 15.86 -8.77 -3.67
N GLU A 137 17.17 -8.97 -3.78
CA GLU A 137 18.07 -9.31 -2.66
C GLU A 137 18.05 -8.26 -1.53
N HIS A 138 17.67 -7.00 -1.83
CA HIS A 138 17.55 -5.95 -0.81
C HIS A 138 16.46 -6.25 0.23
N MET A 139 15.55 -7.17 -0.07
CA MET A 139 14.57 -7.66 0.91
C MET A 139 15.23 -8.35 2.13
N ALA A 140 16.48 -8.78 2.05
CA ALA A 140 17.18 -9.39 3.18
C ALA A 140 17.27 -8.48 4.42
N ILE A 141 17.29 -7.14 4.23
CA ILE A 141 17.34 -6.19 5.36
C ILE A 141 16.04 -6.16 6.19
N VAL A 142 14.93 -6.69 5.68
CA VAL A 142 13.66 -6.80 6.40
C VAL A 142 13.81 -7.53 7.74
N GLU A 143 14.72 -8.48 7.83
CA GLU A 143 14.95 -9.23 9.07
C GLU A 143 15.55 -8.34 10.17
N ALA A 144 16.39 -7.35 9.82
CA ALA A 144 16.88 -6.34 10.77
C ALA A 144 15.73 -5.41 11.21
N GLN A 145 14.88 -5.01 10.27
CA GLN A 145 13.71 -4.17 10.55
C GLN A 145 12.73 -4.87 11.51
N LYS A 146 12.40 -6.15 11.26
CA LYS A 146 11.53 -6.93 12.15
C LYS A 146 12.06 -7.01 13.56
N LYS A 147 13.39 -7.20 13.72
CA LYS A 147 14.04 -7.18 15.05
C LYS A 147 13.86 -5.84 15.74
N ARG A 148 14.06 -4.72 15.03
CA ARG A 148 13.86 -3.37 15.56
C ARG A 148 12.42 -3.10 15.96
N LEU A 149 11.46 -3.52 15.12
CA LEU A 149 10.03 -3.30 15.34
C LEU A 149 9.41 -4.30 16.34
N GLY A 150 10.08 -5.42 16.61
CA GLY A 150 9.55 -6.50 17.45
C GLY A 150 8.46 -7.33 16.77
N THR A 151 8.50 -7.43 15.43
CA THR A 151 7.47 -8.10 14.62
C THR A 151 7.97 -9.43 14.09
N LYS A 152 7.02 -10.32 13.74
CA LYS A 152 7.31 -11.61 13.07
C LYS A 152 7.01 -11.54 11.57
N ARG A 153 5.92 -10.88 11.21
CA ARG A 153 5.43 -10.78 9.84
C ARG A 153 5.44 -9.34 9.32
N GLY A 154 5.15 -8.38 10.19
CA GLY A 154 5.02 -6.97 9.82
C GLY A 154 6.36 -6.35 9.43
N PHE A 155 6.38 -5.64 8.32
CA PHE A 155 7.52 -4.87 7.83
C PHE A 155 7.05 -3.76 6.89
N ILE A 156 7.95 -2.83 6.56
CA ILE A 156 7.74 -1.77 5.60
C ILE A 156 8.71 -2.00 4.44
N SER A 157 8.22 -1.92 3.22
CA SER A 157 9.02 -1.84 2.00
C SER A 157 8.55 -0.63 1.19
N VAL A 158 9.48 0.09 0.57
CA VAL A 158 9.17 1.29 -0.21
C VAL A 158 9.53 1.10 -1.67
N LYS A 159 8.75 1.70 -2.56
CA LYS A 159 9.13 1.77 -3.97
C LYS A 159 10.13 2.91 -4.20
N SER A 160 11.00 2.75 -5.20
CA SER A 160 11.90 3.80 -5.66
C SER A 160 11.13 4.98 -6.28
N ASN A 161 11.84 6.06 -6.61
CA ASN A 161 11.27 7.14 -7.41
C ASN A 161 10.96 6.63 -8.83
N CYS A 162 9.88 7.14 -9.44
CA CYS A 162 9.47 6.75 -10.80
C CYS A 162 10.58 6.98 -11.83
N SER A 163 11.30 8.11 -11.74
CA SER A 163 12.41 8.42 -12.65
C SER A 163 13.56 7.41 -12.60
N ILE A 164 13.85 6.83 -11.44
CA ILE A 164 14.86 5.78 -11.30
C ILE A 164 14.37 4.49 -11.93
N HIS A 165 13.11 4.13 -11.71
CA HIS A 165 12.50 2.95 -12.31
C HIS A 165 12.51 3.01 -13.84
N ASP A 166 12.13 4.14 -14.42
CA ASP A 166 12.11 4.35 -15.87
C ASP A 166 13.52 4.31 -16.47
N PHE A 167 14.52 4.87 -15.77
CA PHE A 167 15.93 4.82 -16.20
C PHE A 167 16.41 3.37 -16.33
N PHE A 168 16.21 2.53 -15.32
CA PHE A 168 16.64 1.14 -15.35
C PHE A 168 15.87 0.30 -16.37
N ARG A 169 14.58 0.59 -16.56
CA ARG A 169 13.76 -0.10 -17.58
C ARG A 169 14.28 0.19 -18.99
N SER A 170 14.61 1.45 -19.29
CA SER A 170 15.17 1.83 -20.58
C SER A 170 16.56 1.23 -20.83
N TYR A 171 17.40 1.11 -19.80
CA TYR A 171 18.72 0.51 -19.87
C TYR A 171 18.72 -1.00 -20.15
N ARG A 172 17.70 -1.73 -19.71
CA ARG A 172 17.56 -3.18 -19.99
C ARG A 172 16.99 -3.50 -21.36
N MET A 173 16.40 -2.54 -22.05
CA MET A 173 15.81 -2.73 -23.39
C MET A 173 16.73 -2.31 -24.55
N GLY A 174 17.93 -1.83 -24.28
CA GLY A 174 19.01 -1.55 -25.23
C GLY A 174 20.06 -2.62 -25.19
#